data_1c5fc02ce7d20f67ad48dd938a5d813c
#
_entry.id   1c5fc02ce7d20f67ad48dd938a5d813c
#
_cell.length_a   1.000
_cell.length_b   1.000
_cell.length_c   1.000
_cell.angle_alpha   90.00
_cell.angle_beta   90.00
_cell.angle_gamma   90.00
#
_symmetry.space_group_name_H-M   'P 1'
#
loop_
_entity.id
_entity.type
_entity.pdbx_description
1 polymer ?
#
loop_
_entity_poly.entity_id
_entity_poly.type
_entity_poly.pdbx_seq_one_letter_code
_entity_poly.pdbx_strand_id
1 'polypeptide(L)'
;MSAALYHPEHGYYRRAHDPFGKHGDFYTAEQLQPVFGILVAQRIRQLAHGMGNPADFTVVELGAGRREMADAFREWHYVPVDVDGGEMPEQFRGVVFCNEFFDAHPVRALQYRDGAFHEQLVTFRDGKFHWISGEVVEPCENHYLRRFYPPPEEGRWYEVPMLDLWMSRISRSLAEGWLLTIDYGFTREESVRFPQGTLMSYRRHTALDDVLAEPGDRDITAHVNFTAMRELGTACGLVTERFETLASMLLNAGEPDQFAAALGEGADEARRRGQLKTLLFGMGETFRVLLQRKDPNRSE
;
A
#
# COMPACT_ATOMS: atom_id res chain seq x y z
N MET A 1 7.54 -9.64 11.76
CA MET A 1 7.55 -8.62 10.69
C MET A 1 8.16 -7.30 11.17
N SER A 2 7.66 -6.64 12.22
CA SER A 2 8.18 -5.33 12.66
C SER A 2 9.70 -5.29 12.87
N ALA A 3 10.28 -6.25 13.62
CA ALA A 3 11.73 -6.32 13.83
C ALA A 3 12.49 -6.63 12.52
N ALA A 4 11.97 -7.53 11.68
CA ALA A 4 12.62 -7.91 10.42
C ALA A 4 12.69 -6.74 9.43
N LEU A 5 11.65 -5.89 9.37
CA LEU A 5 11.60 -4.78 8.43
C LEU A 5 12.20 -3.49 8.98
N TYR A 6 11.97 -3.18 10.27
CA TYR A 6 12.18 -1.83 10.81
C TYR A 6 13.13 -1.76 12.00
N HIS A 7 13.84 -2.86 12.40
CA HIS A 7 14.86 -2.79 13.46
C HIS A 7 15.92 -1.73 13.10
N PRO A 8 16.29 -0.81 14.01
CA PRO A 8 17.17 0.32 13.69
C PRO A 8 18.50 -0.06 13.03
N GLU A 9 19.09 -1.20 13.39
CA GLU A 9 20.38 -1.65 12.87
C GLU A 9 20.29 -2.82 11.88
N HIS A 10 19.27 -3.67 12.01
CA HIS A 10 19.19 -4.94 11.30
C HIS A 10 17.93 -5.08 10.43
N GLY A 11 17.01 -4.11 10.48
CA GLY A 11 15.79 -4.14 9.70
C GLY A 11 16.05 -3.92 8.22
N TYR A 12 15.29 -4.63 7.39
CA TYR A 12 15.42 -4.60 5.93
C TYR A 12 15.46 -3.18 5.36
N TYR A 13 14.50 -2.32 5.76
CA TYR A 13 14.41 -0.92 5.31
C TYR A 13 15.38 0.04 6.02
N ARG A 14 16.22 -0.44 6.94
CA ARG A 14 17.21 0.37 7.67
C ARG A 14 18.64 0.11 7.23
N ARG A 15 18.84 -0.85 6.36
CA ARG A 15 20.18 -1.19 5.85
C ARG A 15 20.60 -0.24 4.73
N ALA A 16 21.89 -0.08 4.56
CA ALA A 16 22.50 0.61 3.41
C ALA A 16 22.40 -0.24 2.12
N HIS A 17 21.33 -1.04 1.98
CA HIS A 17 21.02 -1.85 0.81
C HIS A 17 19.86 -1.18 0.07
N ASP A 18 20.01 -1.08 -1.24
CA ASP A 18 18.95 -0.59 -2.09
C ASP A 18 18.02 -1.75 -2.52
N PRO A 19 16.78 -1.81 -2.01
CA PRO A 19 15.87 -2.91 -2.31
C PRO A 19 15.28 -2.87 -3.71
N PHE A 20 15.40 -1.72 -4.42
CA PHE A 20 14.69 -1.46 -5.67
C PHE A 20 15.54 -1.71 -6.92
N GLY A 21 14.88 -2.08 -8.02
CA GLY A 21 15.43 -2.12 -9.36
C GLY A 21 16.16 -3.42 -9.71
N LYS A 22 16.86 -3.42 -10.84
CA LYS A 22 17.47 -4.62 -11.46
C LYS A 22 18.39 -5.43 -10.53
N HIS A 23 19.01 -4.79 -9.56
CA HIS A 23 19.92 -5.41 -8.60
C HIS A 23 19.31 -5.51 -7.19
N GLY A 24 18.08 -5.03 -7.01
CA GLY A 24 17.31 -5.13 -5.77
C GLY A 24 16.44 -6.40 -5.70
N ASP A 25 15.53 -6.40 -4.77
CA ASP A 25 14.69 -7.55 -4.47
C ASP A 25 13.35 -7.51 -5.19
N PHE A 26 12.86 -6.32 -5.59
CA PHE A 26 11.57 -6.15 -6.26
C PHE A 26 11.52 -4.92 -7.19
N TYR A 27 10.50 -4.91 -8.05
CA TYR A 27 10.12 -3.79 -8.89
C TYR A 27 8.79 -3.22 -8.43
N THR A 28 8.73 -1.90 -8.25
CA THR A 28 7.50 -1.17 -7.99
C THR A 28 6.98 -0.49 -9.26
N ALA A 29 5.69 -0.13 -9.26
CA ALA A 29 5.12 0.66 -10.35
C ALA A 29 5.86 1.99 -10.56
N GLU A 30 6.39 2.58 -9.49
CA GLU A 30 7.17 3.83 -9.53
C GLU A 30 8.44 3.75 -10.34
N GLN A 31 9.01 2.57 -10.52
CA GLN A 31 10.20 2.38 -11.36
C GLN A 31 9.90 2.41 -12.87
N LEU A 32 8.62 2.38 -13.26
CA LEU A 32 8.19 2.54 -14.64
C LEU A 32 8.05 4.02 -15.05
N GLN A 33 9.05 4.84 -14.63
CA GLN A 33 9.10 6.24 -14.97
C GLN A 33 9.58 6.49 -16.42
N PRO A 34 9.06 7.55 -17.05
CA PRO A 34 8.17 8.56 -16.47
C PRO A 34 6.67 8.24 -16.59
N VAL A 35 6.27 7.11 -17.22
CA VAL A 35 4.87 6.85 -17.59
C VAL A 35 3.97 6.75 -16.37
N PHE A 36 4.37 5.99 -15.33
CA PHE A 36 3.59 5.86 -14.11
C PHE A 36 3.39 7.23 -13.44
N GLY A 37 4.47 7.98 -13.20
CA GLY A 37 4.41 9.29 -12.55
C GLY A 37 3.54 10.28 -13.32
N ILE A 38 3.62 10.34 -14.65
CA ILE A 38 2.82 11.23 -15.48
C ILE A 38 1.31 10.90 -15.32
N LEU A 39 0.94 9.62 -15.39
CA LEU A 39 -0.47 9.21 -15.29
C LEU A 39 -1.03 9.43 -13.87
N VAL A 40 -0.26 9.16 -12.83
CA VAL A 40 -0.66 9.48 -11.45
C VAL A 40 -0.79 10.99 -11.26
N ALA A 41 0.16 11.79 -11.77
CA ALA A 41 0.06 13.25 -11.72
C ALA A 41 -1.16 13.78 -12.50
N GLN A 42 -1.50 13.19 -13.66
CA GLN A 42 -2.76 13.53 -14.38
C GLN A 42 -3.98 13.23 -13.52
N ARG A 43 -4.01 12.10 -12.81
CA ARG A 43 -5.09 11.80 -11.86
C ARG A 43 -5.17 12.83 -10.75
N ILE A 44 -4.06 13.20 -10.15
CA ILE A 44 -4.01 14.23 -9.08
C ILE A 44 -4.46 15.60 -9.61
N ARG A 45 -4.09 15.98 -10.85
CA ARG A 45 -4.60 17.24 -11.47
C ARG A 45 -6.12 17.24 -11.62
N GLN A 46 -6.72 16.12 -12.01
CA GLN A 46 -8.18 16.00 -12.07
C GLN A 46 -8.81 16.23 -10.69
N LEU A 47 -8.19 15.70 -9.62
CA LEU A 47 -8.63 15.92 -8.23
C LEU A 47 -8.48 17.38 -7.82
N ALA A 48 -7.31 17.99 -8.06
CA ALA A 48 -7.05 19.40 -7.77
C ALA A 48 -8.02 20.32 -8.52
N HIS A 49 -8.31 20.01 -9.79
CA HIS A 49 -9.31 20.75 -10.57
C HIS A 49 -10.71 20.65 -9.94
N GLY A 50 -11.09 19.48 -9.43
CA GLY A 50 -12.35 19.28 -8.70
C GLY A 50 -12.46 20.10 -7.41
N MET A 51 -11.33 20.53 -6.83
CA MET A 51 -11.24 21.46 -5.70
C MET A 51 -11.10 22.93 -6.12
N GLY A 52 -11.12 23.25 -7.40
CA GLY A 52 -10.90 24.61 -7.92
C GLY A 52 -9.44 25.04 -7.98
N ASN A 53 -8.49 24.09 -8.01
CA ASN A 53 -7.02 24.33 -8.09
C ASN A 53 -6.50 25.25 -6.97
N PRO A 54 -6.65 24.88 -5.69
CA PRO A 54 -6.16 25.73 -4.62
C PRO A 54 -4.65 25.92 -4.69
N ALA A 55 -4.18 27.15 -4.45
CA ALA A 55 -2.76 27.50 -4.54
C ALA A 55 -1.88 26.78 -3.49
N ASP A 56 -2.48 26.33 -2.41
CA ASP A 56 -1.86 25.59 -1.30
C ASP A 56 -1.98 24.06 -1.46
N PHE A 57 -2.37 23.57 -2.65
CA PHE A 57 -2.52 22.14 -2.87
C PHE A 57 -1.21 21.39 -2.62
N THR A 58 -1.26 20.44 -1.70
CA THR A 58 -0.10 19.68 -1.24
C THR A 58 -0.26 18.21 -1.62
N VAL A 59 0.83 17.59 -2.09
CA VAL A 59 0.91 16.14 -2.30
C VAL A 59 1.86 15.56 -1.26
N VAL A 60 1.32 14.78 -0.33
CA VAL A 60 2.10 14.04 0.65
C VAL A 60 2.22 12.60 0.17
N GLU A 61 3.43 12.13 -0.02
CA GLU A 61 3.72 10.75 -0.39
C GLU A 61 4.18 9.96 0.84
N LEU A 62 3.47 8.89 1.18
CA LEU A 62 3.86 7.97 2.24
C LEU A 62 4.55 6.75 1.62
N GLY A 63 5.73 6.38 2.16
CA GLY A 63 6.57 5.36 1.58
C GLY A 63 7.33 5.85 0.37
N ALA A 64 7.83 7.10 0.41
CA ALA A 64 8.43 7.79 -0.74
C ALA A 64 9.73 7.14 -1.27
N GLY A 65 10.30 6.17 -0.58
CA GLY A 65 11.49 5.44 -1.02
C GLY A 65 12.59 6.35 -1.57
N ARG A 66 12.97 6.12 -2.81
CA ARG A 66 13.95 6.96 -3.54
C ARG A 66 13.37 8.27 -4.07
N ARG A 67 12.11 8.58 -3.81
CA ARG A 67 11.39 9.74 -4.31
C ARG A 67 11.27 9.75 -5.86
N GLU A 68 11.00 8.59 -6.44
CA GLU A 68 10.82 8.44 -7.89
C GLU A 68 9.66 9.31 -8.43
N MET A 69 8.70 9.67 -7.57
CA MET A 69 7.56 10.52 -7.93
C MET A 69 7.86 12.03 -7.87
N ALA A 70 9.04 12.46 -7.35
CA ALA A 70 9.34 13.87 -7.14
C ALA A 70 9.20 14.74 -8.41
N ASP A 71 9.68 14.25 -9.56
CA ASP A 71 9.55 14.95 -10.83
C ASP A 71 8.10 15.06 -11.30
N ALA A 72 7.29 14.03 -11.06
CA ALA A 72 5.89 14.01 -11.43
C ALA A 72 5.05 14.97 -10.56
N PHE A 73 5.44 15.13 -9.30
CA PHE A 73 4.73 15.97 -8.33
C PHE A 73 5.28 17.40 -8.19
N ARG A 74 6.29 17.79 -8.99
CA ARG A 74 6.99 19.09 -8.90
C ARG A 74 6.12 20.35 -9.06
N GLU A 75 4.91 20.21 -9.57
CA GLU A 75 4.00 21.36 -9.74
C GLU A 75 3.25 21.71 -8.44
N TRP A 76 3.28 20.83 -7.44
CA TRP A 76 2.66 21.03 -6.13
C TRP A 76 3.70 21.15 -5.01
N HIS A 77 3.26 21.57 -3.84
CA HIS A 77 4.06 21.39 -2.65
C HIS A 77 4.16 19.88 -2.34
N TYR A 78 5.29 19.29 -2.69
CA TYR A 78 5.54 17.85 -2.51
C TYR A 78 6.23 17.57 -1.18
N VAL A 79 5.66 16.68 -0.37
CA VAL A 79 6.16 16.27 0.95
C VAL A 79 6.38 14.76 0.97
N PRO A 80 7.62 14.29 0.73
CA PRO A 80 7.96 12.88 0.87
C PRO A 80 8.10 12.49 2.34
N VAL A 81 7.47 11.38 2.74
CA VAL A 81 7.52 10.81 4.09
C VAL A 81 7.93 9.34 3.99
N ASP A 82 8.99 8.95 4.69
CA ASP A 82 9.48 7.58 4.73
C ASP A 82 10.09 7.25 6.09
N VAL A 83 10.56 6.00 6.27
CA VAL A 83 11.27 5.53 7.47
C VAL A 83 12.52 6.35 7.77
N ASP A 84 13.18 6.89 6.75
CA ASP A 84 14.41 7.68 6.86
C ASP A 84 14.17 9.17 7.11
N GLY A 85 12.93 9.63 7.14
CA GLY A 85 12.60 11.03 7.43
C GLY A 85 11.35 11.54 6.75
N GLY A 86 11.11 12.83 6.96
CA GLY A 86 9.89 13.52 6.55
C GLY A 86 8.78 13.39 7.60
N GLU A 87 7.97 14.41 7.66
CA GLU A 87 6.81 14.44 8.54
C GLU A 87 5.58 14.84 7.76
N MET A 88 4.47 14.16 8.02
CA MET A 88 3.19 14.54 7.44
C MET A 88 2.76 15.87 8.05
N PRO A 89 2.38 16.88 7.24
CA PRO A 89 1.91 18.18 7.75
C PRO A 89 0.74 18.01 8.72
N GLU A 90 0.63 18.88 9.72
CA GLU A 90 -0.45 18.80 10.71
C GLU A 90 -1.83 19.02 10.09
N GLN A 91 -1.92 19.98 9.16
CA GLN A 91 -3.15 20.28 8.43
C GLN A 91 -2.79 20.72 7.01
N PHE A 92 -3.38 20.09 6.02
CA PHE A 92 -3.18 20.47 4.61
C PHE A 92 -4.41 20.14 3.76
N ARG A 93 -4.45 20.74 2.57
CA ARG A 93 -5.44 20.46 1.52
C ARG A 93 -4.73 19.81 0.33
N GLY A 94 -5.25 18.69 -0.17
CA GLY A 94 -4.61 18.04 -1.30
C GLY A 94 -4.76 16.53 -1.32
N VAL A 95 -3.67 15.82 -1.56
CA VAL A 95 -3.65 14.36 -1.68
C VAL A 95 -2.60 13.74 -0.75
N VAL A 96 -2.99 12.72 0.00
CA VAL A 96 -2.07 11.71 0.52
C VAL A 96 -1.97 10.61 -0.51
N PHE A 97 -0.81 10.39 -1.06
CA PHE A 97 -0.50 9.34 -2.03
C PHE A 97 0.28 8.22 -1.35
N CYS A 98 -0.17 6.99 -1.56
CA CYS A 98 0.47 5.77 -1.06
C CYS A 98 0.55 4.76 -2.19
N ASN A 99 1.76 4.32 -2.54
CA ASN A 99 1.97 3.25 -3.49
C ASN A 99 2.83 2.16 -2.85
N GLU A 100 2.31 0.92 -2.78
CA GLU A 100 3.01 -0.20 -2.12
C GLU A 100 3.52 0.20 -0.71
N PHE A 101 2.62 0.79 0.07
CA PHE A 101 2.93 1.31 1.40
C PHE A 101 2.32 0.44 2.50
N PHE A 102 1.05 0.05 2.34
CA PHE A 102 0.35 -0.67 3.39
C PHE A 102 0.70 -2.16 3.43
N ASP A 103 1.13 -2.75 2.32
CA ASP A 103 1.59 -4.14 2.24
C ASP A 103 2.84 -4.41 3.08
N ALA A 104 3.73 -3.40 3.22
CA ALA A 104 4.93 -3.47 4.03
C ALA A 104 4.69 -3.26 5.53
N HIS A 105 3.45 -2.96 5.96
CA HIS A 105 3.16 -2.72 7.36
C HIS A 105 3.06 -4.02 8.16
N PRO A 106 3.58 -4.05 9.40
CA PRO A 106 3.50 -5.21 10.26
C PRO A 106 2.07 -5.64 10.50
N VAL A 107 1.85 -6.95 10.42
CA VAL A 107 0.57 -7.60 10.72
C VAL A 107 0.72 -8.57 11.88
N ARG A 108 -0.36 -8.82 12.60
CA ARG A 108 -0.49 -9.96 13.49
C ARG A 108 -1.03 -11.13 12.67
N ALA A 109 -0.35 -12.26 12.72
CA ALA A 109 -0.78 -13.50 12.06
C ALA A 109 -1.61 -14.33 13.06
N LEU A 110 -2.76 -14.81 12.62
CA LEU A 110 -3.68 -15.60 13.42
C LEU A 110 -4.09 -16.85 12.67
N GLN A 111 -4.37 -17.92 13.38
CA GLN A 111 -4.94 -19.14 12.82
C GLN A 111 -6.23 -19.50 13.55
N TYR A 112 -7.27 -19.83 12.80
CA TYR A 112 -8.49 -20.35 13.38
C TYR A 112 -8.35 -21.86 13.63
N ARG A 113 -8.50 -22.28 14.90
CA ARG A 113 -8.37 -23.67 15.30
C ARG A 113 -9.18 -23.95 16.56
N ASP A 114 -9.78 -25.13 16.64
CA ASP A 114 -10.59 -25.57 17.78
C ASP A 114 -11.70 -24.57 18.14
N GLY A 115 -12.32 -23.93 17.14
CA GLY A 115 -13.41 -22.98 17.32
C GLY A 115 -12.98 -21.56 17.74
N ALA A 116 -11.68 -21.26 17.81
CA ALA A 116 -11.14 -19.96 18.23
C ALA A 116 -10.00 -19.47 17.33
N PHE A 117 -9.72 -18.15 17.36
CA PHE A 117 -8.53 -17.59 16.72
C PHE A 117 -7.35 -17.61 17.70
N HIS A 118 -6.23 -18.14 17.25
CA HIS A 118 -4.99 -18.21 18.00
C HIS A 118 -3.92 -17.35 17.32
N GLU A 119 -3.26 -16.50 18.08
CA GLU A 119 -2.13 -15.75 17.56
C GLU A 119 -0.98 -16.68 17.20
N GLN A 120 -0.33 -16.45 16.06
CA GLN A 120 0.85 -17.17 15.63
C GLN A 120 2.08 -16.34 15.99
N LEU A 121 2.86 -16.84 16.93
CA LEU A 121 4.08 -16.22 17.43
C LEU A 121 5.30 -16.86 16.80
N VAL A 122 6.43 -16.17 16.87
CA VAL A 122 7.71 -16.66 16.36
C VAL A 122 8.65 -16.97 17.53
N THR A 123 9.27 -18.15 17.52
CA THR A 123 10.32 -18.55 18.45
C THR A 123 11.59 -18.91 17.70
N PHE A 124 12.73 -18.84 18.38
CA PHE A 124 14.03 -19.25 17.84
C PHE A 124 14.51 -20.51 18.56
N ARG A 125 14.69 -21.61 17.82
CA ARG A 125 15.21 -22.88 18.32
C ARG A 125 16.12 -23.54 17.28
N ASP A 126 17.15 -24.20 17.72
CA ASP A 126 18.08 -24.99 16.89
C ASP A 126 18.63 -24.18 15.67
N GLY A 127 18.89 -22.88 15.90
CA GLY A 127 19.43 -21.98 14.89
C GLY A 127 18.41 -21.51 13.84
N LYS A 128 17.10 -21.74 14.04
CA LYS A 128 16.05 -21.37 13.11
C LYS A 128 14.84 -20.72 13.81
N PHE A 129 14.12 -19.91 13.08
CA PHE A 129 12.83 -19.38 13.52
C PHE A 129 11.70 -20.38 13.19
N HIS A 130 10.74 -20.49 14.09
CA HIS A 130 9.58 -21.39 13.96
C HIS A 130 8.33 -20.68 14.40
N TRP A 131 7.21 -20.98 13.74
CA TRP A 131 5.89 -20.60 14.22
C TRP A 131 5.52 -21.43 15.45
N ILE A 132 4.92 -20.77 16.44
CA ILE A 132 4.30 -21.40 17.59
C ILE A 132 2.92 -20.78 17.80
N SER A 133 1.96 -21.61 18.21
CA SER A 133 0.63 -21.13 18.57
C SER A 133 0.69 -20.40 19.91
N GLY A 134 0.19 -19.19 19.93
CA GLY A 134 -0.02 -18.40 21.14
C GLY A 134 -1.42 -18.59 21.73
N GLU A 135 -1.83 -17.62 22.52
CA GLU A 135 -3.13 -17.61 23.19
C GLU A 135 -4.29 -17.31 22.24
N VAL A 136 -5.50 -17.56 22.71
CA VAL A 136 -6.74 -17.13 22.03
C VAL A 136 -6.80 -15.61 22.02
N VAL A 137 -7.14 -15.02 20.87
CA VAL A 137 -7.18 -13.56 20.72
C VAL A 137 -8.36 -12.93 21.46
N GLU A 138 -8.16 -11.69 21.88
CA GLU A 138 -9.14 -10.88 22.59
C GLU A 138 -10.41 -10.59 21.75
N PRO A 139 -11.54 -10.25 22.39
CA PRO A 139 -12.78 -9.98 21.69
C PRO A 139 -12.72 -8.90 20.60
N CYS A 140 -11.86 -7.87 20.76
CA CYS A 140 -11.71 -6.80 19.76
C CYS A 140 -11.16 -7.31 18.45
N GLU A 141 -10.10 -8.14 18.47
CA GLU A 141 -9.55 -8.74 17.25
C GLU A 141 -10.51 -9.73 16.62
N ASN A 142 -11.22 -10.49 17.45
CA ASN A 142 -12.27 -11.38 16.98
C ASN A 142 -13.38 -10.61 16.26
N HIS A 143 -13.72 -9.39 16.74
CA HIS A 143 -14.66 -8.50 16.06
C HIS A 143 -14.12 -8.07 14.68
N TYR A 144 -12.85 -7.64 14.58
CA TYR A 144 -12.20 -7.29 13.32
C TYR A 144 -12.29 -8.45 12.32
N LEU A 145 -11.87 -9.65 12.71
CA LEU A 145 -11.86 -10.82 11.85
C LEU A 145 -13.25 -11.20 11.34
N ARG A 146 -14.26 -11.20 12.21
CA ARG A 146 -15.65 -11.50 11.82
C ARG A 146 -16.25 -10.43 10.89
N ARG A 147 -15.81 -9.20 11.01
CA ARG A 147 -16.30 -8.09 10.20
C ARG A 147 -15.66 -8.09 8.81
N PHE A 148 -14.35 -8.30 8.73
CA PHE A 148 -13.56 -8.07 7.53
C PHE A 148 -13.12 -9.33 6.80
N TYR A 149 -13.48 -10.50 7.32
CA TYR A 149 -13.28 -11.79 6.67
C TYR A 149 -14.60 -12.57 6.59
N PRO A 150 -14.72 -13.55 5.68
CA PRO A 150 -15.82 -14.52 5.70
C PRO A 150 -15.87 -15.30 7.02
N PRO A 151 -16.94 -16.09 7.26
CA PRO A 151 -16.98 -17.00 8.41
C PRO A 151 -15.68 -17.81 8.53
N PRO A 152 -15.15 -17.96 9.75
CA PRO A 152 -13.86 -18.62 9.95
C PRO A 152 -13.90 -20.09 9.56
N GLU A 153 -12.81 -20.58 9.00
CA GLU A 153 -12.61 -21.96 8.58
C GLU A 153 -11.46 -22.60 9.35
N GLU A 154 -11.59 -23.86 9.74
CA GLU A 154 -10.59 -24.60 10.50
C GLU A 154 -9.25 -24.68 9.74
N GLY A 155 -8.15 -24.36 10.43
CA GLY A 155 -6.80 -24.34 9.89
C GLY A 155 -6.41 -23.11 9.09
N ARG A 156 -7.36 -22.21 8.79
CA ARG A 156 -7.12 -21.03 7.98
C ARG A 156 -6.34 -19.95 8.73
N TRP A 157 -5.45 -19.26 8.00
CA TRP A 157 -4.67 -18.12 8.49
C TRP A 157 -5.33 -16.79 8.13
N TYR A 158 -5.07 -15.78 8.97
CA TYR A 158 -5.63 -14.44 8.88
C TYR A 158 -4.55 -13.43 9.29
N GLU A 159 -4.58 -12.24 8.70
CA GLU A 159 -3.72 -11.13 9.08
C GLU A 159 -4.57 -9.96 9.61
N VAL A 160 -4.09 -9.35 10.71
CA VAL A 160 -4.69 -8.14 11.29
C VAL A 160 -3.63 -7.03 11.24
N PRO A 161 -3.71 -6.13 10.23
CA PRO A 161 -2.80 -5.01 10.12
C PRO A 161 -3.20 -3.85 11.05
N MET A 162 -2.27 -2.95 11.34
CA MET A 162 -2.50 -1.75 12.16
C MET A 162 -3.01 -0.57 11.30
N LEU A 163 -4.00 -0.78 10.45
CA LEU A 163 -4.54 0.22 9.52
C LEU A 163 -5.23 1.40 10.22
N ASP A 164 -5.88 1.16 11.35
CA ASP A 164 -6.61 2.16 12.13
C ASP A 164 -5.72 3.33 12.57
N LEU A 165 -4.48 3.07 12.98
CA LEU A 165 -3.52 4.09 13.35
C LEU A 165 -3.20 5.01 12.16
N TRP A 166 -2.98 4.44 10.98
CA TRP A 166 -2.70 5.21 9.77
C TRP A 166 -3.92 5.97 9.27
N MET A 167 -5.10 5.33 9.24
CA MET A 167 -6.34 6.02 8.86
C MET A 167 -6.63 7.21 9.77
N SER A 168 -6.45 7.06 11.07
CA SER A 168 -6.62 8.14 12.04
C SER A 168 -5.59 9.26 11.84
N ARG A 169 -4.30 8.92 11.60
CA ARG A 169 -3.24 9.89 11.36
C ARG A 169 -3.48 10.67 10.06
N ILE A 170 -3.78 9.98 8.97
CA ILE A 170 -4.08 10.58 7.68
C ILE A 170 -5.29 11.51 7.79
N SER A 171 -6.37 11.03 8.39
CA SER A 171 -7.59 11.83 8.54
C SER A 171 -7.38 13.08 9.39
N ARG A 172 -6.53 13.06 10.41
CA ARG A 172 -6.22 14.26 11.21
C ARG A 172 -5.36 15.26 10.43
N SER A 173 -4.43 14.79 9.61
CA SER A 173 -3.54 15.66 8.82
C SER A 173 -4.23 16.24 7.57
N LEU A 174 -5.06 15.47 6.91
CA LEU A 174 -5.79 15.91 5.73
C LEU A 174 -7.04 16.71 6.13
N ALA A 175 -7.00 18.01 5.93
CA ALA A 175 -8.14 18.90 6.22
C ALA A 175 -9.23 18.77 5.16
N GLU A 176 -8.85 18.74 3.88
CA GLU A 176 -9.73 18.57 2.72
C GLU A 176 -8.94 17.91 1.57
N GLY A 177 -9.53 16.97 0.86
CA GLY A 177 -8.89 16.32 -0.27
C GLY A 177 -9.03 14.81 -0.27
N TRP A 178 -7.97 14.09 -0.67
CA TRP A 178 -8.08 12.65 -0.90
C TRP A 178 -6.92 11.85 -0.31
N LEU A 179 -7.23 10.62 0.07
CA LEU A 179 -6.29 9.52 0.19
C LEU A 179 -6.38 8.69 -1.10
N LEU A 180 -5.28 8.62 -1.84
CA LEU A 180 -5.10 7.79 -3.04
C LEU A 180 -4.13 6.66 -2.70
N THR A 181 -4.64 5.46 -2.54
CA THR A 181 -3.86 4.25 -2.24
C THR A 181 -3.80 3.35 -3.46
N ILE A 182 -2.59 2.97 -3.85
CA ILE A 182 -2.31 1.95 -4.86
C ILE A 182 -1.55 0.83 -4.17
N ASP A 183 -2.15 -0.37 -4.14
CA ASP A 183 -1.53 -1.51 -3.47
C ASP A 183 -2.11 -2.83 -4.01
N TYR A 184 -1.49 -3.94 -3.71
CA TYR A 184 -2.06 -5.25 -4.00
C TYR A 184 -2.75 -5.82 -2.76
N GLY A 185 -3.86 -6.52 -2.99
CA GLY A 185 -4.67 -6.99 -1.88
C GLY A 185 -5.97 -7.63 -2.32
N PHE A 186 -6.87 -7.72 -1.37
CA PHE A 186 -8.14 -8.44 -1.53
C PHE A 186 -9.30 -7.71 -0.85
N THR A 187 -10.50 -7.99 -1.32
CA THR A 187 -11.74 -7.72 -0.59
C THR A 187 -12.06 -8.89 0.36
N ARG A 188 -13.01 -8.67 1.26
CA ARG A 188 -13.51 -9.70 2.16
C ARG A 188 -13.85 -11.01 1.42
N GLU A 189 -14.53 -10.89 0.30
CA GLU A 189 -14.97 -12.01 -0.54
C GLU A 189 -13.78 -12.70 -1.23
N GLU A 190 -12.81 -11.94 -1.71
CA GLU A 190 -11.62 -12.47 -2.37
C GLU A 190 -10.66 -13.16 -1.42
N SER A 191 -10.74 -12.87 -0.12
CA SER A 191 -9.85 -13.44 0.89
C SER A 191 -9.89 -14.98 0.93
N VAL A 192 -10.99 -15.60 0.48
CA VAL A 192 -11.14 -17.07 0.39
C VAL A 192 -10.05 -17.73 -0.47
N ARG A 193 -9.39 -16.98 -1.35
CA ARG A 193 -8.30 -17.46 -2.19
C ARG A 193 -7.01 -17.70 -1.40
N PHE A 194 -6.91 -17.18 -0.18
CA PHE A 194 -5.70 -17.19 0.64
C PHE A 194 -5.90 -17.97 1.95
N PRO A 195 -6.11 -19.30 1.91
CA PRO A 195 -6.37 -20.07 3.12
C PRO A 195 -5.15 -20.17 4.06
N GLN A 196 -3.93 -19.98 3.53
CA GLN A 196 -2.69 -19.95 4.29
C GLN A 196 -2.21 -18.54 4.63
N GLY A 197 -3.09 -17.54 4.48
CA GLY A 197 -2.73 -16.13 4.60
C GLY A 197 -2.05 -15.59 3.35
N THR A 198 -1.51 -14.37 3.47
CA THR A 198 -0.90 -13.63 2.36
C THR A 198 0.54 -13.21 2.65
N LEU A 199 1.08 -13.52 3.84
CA LEU A 199 2.46 -13.23 4.18
C LEU A 199 3.39 -13.89 3.15
N MET A 200 4.26 -13.07 2.56
CA MET A 200 5.23 -13.46 1.55
C MET A 200 6.56 -12.79 1.82
N SER A 201 7.66 -13.44 1.52
CA SER A 201 8.97 -12.78 1.50
C SER A 201 9.54 -12.71 0.09
N TYR A 202 10.33 -11.67 -0.17
CA TYR A 202 10.93 -11.44 -1.47
C TYR A 202 12.44 -11.34 -1.38
N ARG A 203 13.12 -11.96 -2.35
CA ARG A 203 14.54 -11.81 -2.57
C ARG A 203 14.88 -12.00 -4.05
N ARG A 204 15.61 -11.03 -4.63
CA ARG A 204 16.05 -11.05 -6.04
C ARG A 204 14.91 -11.40 -7.01
N HIS A 205 13.79 -10.71 -6.86
CA HIS A 205 12.57 -10.89 -7.68
C HIS A 205 11.90 -12.27 -7.56
N THR A 206 12.21 -13.04 -6.53
CA THR A 206 11.59 -14.35 -6.28
C THR A 206 10.77 -14.28 -5.00
N ALA A 207 9.48 -14.60 -5.14
CA ALA A 207 8.60 -14.80 -3.99
C ALA A 207 8.95 -16.11 -3.29
N LEU A 208 8.98 -16.10 -1.96
CA LEU A 208 9.36 -17.22 -1.11
C LEU A 208 8.31 -17.40 -0.02
N ASP A 209 7.81 -18.63 0.14
CA ASP A 209 6.78 -18.95 1.13
C ASP A 209 7.31 -18.92 2.58
N ASP A 210 8.62 -19.14 2.78
CA ASP A 210 9.22 -19.12 4.11
C ASP A 210 9.56 -17.69 4.54
N VAL A 211 8.60 -17.03 5.19
CA VAL A 211 8.75 -15.67 5.72
C VAL A 211 9.63 -15.58 6.97
N LEU A 212 9.98 -16.71 7.57
CA LEU A 212 10.84 -16.77 8.75
C LEU A 212 12.33 -16.96 8.39
N ALA A 213 12.64 -17.22 7.13
CA ALA A 213 14.01 -17.38 6.68
C ALA A 213 14.71 -16.01 6.56
N GLU A 214 15.90 -15.90 7.12
CA GLU A 214 16.81 -14.74 7.01
C GLU A 214 16.09 -13.40 7.29
N PRO A 215 15.43 -13.22 8.47
CA PRO A 215 14.72 -11.98 8.78
C PRO A 215 15.69 -10.79 8.80
N GLY A 216 15.29 -9.69 8.17
CA GLY A 216 16.12 -8.52 7.96
C GLY A 216 16.97 -8.56 6.68
N ASP A 217 17.12 -9.72 6.02
CA ASP A 217 17.77 -9.85 4.71
C ASP A 217 16.78 -9.98 3.56
N ARG A 218 15.49 -10.01 3.88
CA ARG A 218 14.40 -10.16 2.92
C ARG A 218 13.28 -9.18 3.24
N ASP A 219 12.63 -8.69 2.21
CA ASP A 219 11.37 -8.00 2.37
C ASP A 219 10.27 -9.00 2.78
N ILE A 220 9.33 -8.52 3.59
CA ILE A 220 8.16 -9.29 4.02
C ILE A 220 6.94 -8.42 3.81
N THR A 221 5.99 -8.91 3.02
CA THR A 221 4.75 -8.21 2.72
C THR A 221 3.52 -9.00 3.14
N ALA A 222 2.41 -8.31 3.30
CA ALA A 222 1.08 -8.89 3.47
C ALA A 222 0.09 -8.15 2.57
N HIS A 223 -0.82 -8.86 1.94
CA HIS A 223 -1.84 -8.24 1.09
C HIS A 223 -2.76 -7.32 1.89
N VAL A 224 -3.08 -6.16 1.33
CA VAL A 224 -3.98 -5.19 1.95
C VAL A 224 -5.43 -5.69 1.91
N ASN A 225 -6.10 -5.72 3.07
CA ASN A 225 -7.55 -5.96 3.13
C ASN A 225 -8.29 -4.65 2.81
N PHE A 226 -8.68 -4.47 1.56
CA PHE A 226 -9.35 -3.25 1.11
C PHE A 226 -10.76 -3.08 1.69
N THR A 227 -11.44 -4.14 2.08
CA THR A 227 -12.72 -4.01 2.81
C THR A 227 -12.49 -3.35 4.16
N ALA A 228 -11.47 -3.79 4.91
CA ALA A 228 -11.10 -3.18 6.18
C ALA A 228 -10.64 -1.71 5.99
N MET A 229 -9.77 -1.46 5.02
CA MET A 229 -9.27 -0.10 4.73
C MET A 229 -10.39 0.88 4.41
N ARG A 230 -11.36 0.48 3.60
CA ARG A 230 -12.53 1.31 3.25
C ARG A 230 -13.38 1.65 4.47
N GLU A 231 -13.69 0.66 5.29
CA GLU A 231 -14.56 0.85 6.46
C GLU A 231 -13.86 1.63 7.57
N LEU A 232 -12.59 1.34 7.84
CA LEU A 232 -11.80 2.09 8.83
C LEU A 232 -11.58 3.54 8.38
N GLY A 233 -11.33 3.76 7.09
CA GLY A 233 -11.28 5.11 6.51
C GLY A 233 -12.60 5.86 6.72
N THR A 234 -13.73 5.18 6.46
CA THR A 234 -15.06 5.77 6.69
C THR A 234 -15.28 6.12 8.16
N ALA A 235 -14.86 5.26 9.08
CA ALA A 235 -14.92 5.54 10.52
C ALA A 235 -14.04 6.74 10.94
N CYS A 236 -13.02 7.07 10.16
CA CYS A 236 -12.19 8.27 10.33
C CYS A 236 -12.65 9.46 9.47
N GLY A 237 -13.84 9.42 8.87
CA GLY A 237 -14.40 10.52 8.07
C GLY A 237 -13.88 10.59 6.63
N LEU A 238 -13.25 9.52 6.12
CA LEU A 238 -12.83 9.37 4.72
C LEU A 238 -13.89 8.60 3.93
N VAL A 239 -14.53 9.23 2.96
CA VAL A 239 -15.59 8.60 2.16
C VAL A 239 -15.00 7.95 0.92
N THR A 240 -15.24 6.66 0.71
CA THR A 240 -14.82 5.97 -0.51
C THR A 240 -15.55 6.53 -1.73
N GLU A 241 -14.81 7.12 -2.68
CA GLU A 241 -15.32 7.58 -3.96
C GLU A 241 -15.12 6.54 -5.07
N ARG A 242 -13.97 5.85 -5.06
CA ARG A 242 -13.65 4.82 -6.05
C ARG A 242 -12.88 3.66 -5.43
N PHE A 243 -13.15 2.48 -5.95
CA PHE A 243 -12.35 1.29 -5.76
C PHE A 243 -12.30 0.56 -7.11
N GLU A 244 -11.12 0.51 -7.71
CA GLU A 244 -10.95 0.03 -9.08
C GLU A 244 -9.58 -0.65 -9.26
N THR A 245 -9.31 -1.22 -10.43
CA THR A 245 -7.99 -1.75 -10.76
C THR A 245 -7.04 -0.61 -11.13
N LEU A 246 -5.73 -0.84 -10.99
CA LEU A 246 -4.72 0.13 -11.43
C LEU A 246 -4.87 0.43 -12.92
N ALA A 247 -5.14 -0.59 -13.75
CA ALA A 247 -5.39 -0.40 -15.18
C ALA A 247 -6.53 0.57 -15.44
N SER A 248 -7.66 0.42 -14.72
CA SER A 248 -8.82 1.32 -14.85
C SER A 248 -8.44 2.77 -14.52
N MET A 249 -7.75 3.00 -13.40
CA MET A 249 -7.31 4.34 -13.00
C MET A 249 -6.37 4.97 -14.03
N LEU A 250 -5.37 4.21 -14.52
CA LEU A 250 -4.40 4.71 -15.50
C LEU A 250 -5.05 5.00 -16.87
N LEU A 251 -6.00 4.17 -17.31
CA LEU A 251 -6.77 4.42 -18.52
C LEU A 251 -7.58 5.72 -18.40
N ASN A 252 -8.32 5.87 -17.30
CA ASN A 252 -9.09 7.09 -17.03
C ASN A 252 -8.22 8.35 -16.92
N ALA A 253 -6.99 8.22 -16.42
CA ALA A 253 -6.05 9.33 -16.32
C ALA A 253 -5.47 9.74 -17.68
N GLY A 254 -5.16 8.76 -18.56
CA GLY A 254 -4.54 9.01 -19.85
C GLY A 254 -5.50 9.29 -21.01
N GLU A 255 -6.78 8.91 -20.88
CA GLU A 255 -7.77 9.07 -21.95
C GLU A 255 -7.95 10.53 -22.42
N PRO A 256 -8.01 11.55 -21.53
CA PRO A 256 -8.27 12.93 -21.95
C PRO A 256 -7.30 13.50 -22.98
N ASP A 257 -6.03 13.10 -22.94
CA ASP A 257 -5.00 13.50 -23.91
C ASP A 257 -4.55 12.34 -24.82
N GLN A 258 -5.28 11.22 -24.83
CA GLN A 258 -4.95 9.99 -25.56
C GLN A 258 -3.53 9.47 -25.24
N PHE A 259 -3.12 9.61 -23.97
CA PHE A 259 -1.80 9.25 -23.46
C PHE A 259 -0.63 10.05 -24.06
N ALA A 260 -0.87 11.18 -24.71
CA ALA A 260 0.16 11.95 -25.39
C ALA A 260 1.27 12.38 -24.42
N ALA A 261 0.93 12.90 -23.24
CA ALA A 261 1.91 13.27 -22.22
C ALA A 261 2.71 12.07 -21.70
N ALA A 262 2.06 10.92 -21.47
CA ALA A 262 2.72 9.73 -20.97
C ALA A 262 3.63 9.10 -22.02
N LEU A 263 3.21 9.02 -23.26
CA LEU A 263 3.98 8.41 -24.35
C LEU A 263 5.09 9.34 -24.84
N GLY A 264 4.84 10.68 -24.87
CA GLY A 264 5.76 11.64 -25.42
C GLY A 264 6.02 11.40 -26.92
N GLU A 265 7.05 12.07 -27.45
CA GLU A 265 7.43 11.98 -28.86
C GLU A 265 8.90 11.56 -29.00
N GLY A 266 9.26 11.01 -30.17
CA GLY A 266 10.64 10.75 -30.56
C GLY A 266 11.23 9.44 -30.06
N ALA A 267 12.53 9.44 -29.75
CA ALA A 267 13.31 8.22 -29.49
C ALA A 267 12.85 7.41 -28.28
N ASP A 268 12.23 8.05 -27.28
CA ASP A 268 11.77 7.42 -26.05
C ASP A 268 10.36 6.80 -26.15
N GLU A 269 9.61 7.08 -27.20
CA GLU A 269 8.22 6.64 -27.34
C GLU A 269 8.07 5.10 -27.24
N ALA A 270 8.93 4.36 -27.92
CA ALA A 270 8.89 2.90 -27.90
C ALA A 270 9.11 2.33 -26.47
N ARG A 271 10.05 2.92 -25.72
CA ARG A 271 10.29 2.55 -24.30
C ARG A 271 9.08 2.86 -23.45
N ARG A 272 8.48 4.04 -23.58
CA ARG A 272 7.30 4.47 -22.83
C ARG A 272 6.07 3.64 -23.16
N ARG A 273 5.88 3.23 -24.40
CA ARG A 273 4.84 2.25 -24.79
C ARG A 273 5.04 0.90 -24.09
N GLY A 274 6.27 0.44 -23.96
CA GLY A 274 6.61 -0.76 -23.18
C GLY A 274 6.24 -0.60 -21.71
N GLN A 275 6.57 0.53 -21.09
CA GLN A 275 6.21 0.84 -19.70
C GLN A 275 4.69 0.87 -19.52
N LEU A 276 3.96 1.57 -20.38
CA LEU A 276 2.50 1.61 -20.34
C LEU A 276 1.88 0.21 -20.46
N LYS A 277 2.40 -0.62 -21.37
CA LYS A 277 1.96 -2.01 -21.53
C LYS A 277 2.17 -2.81 -20.25
N THR A 278 3.33 -2.69 -19.60
CA THR A 278 3.62 -3.37 -18.33
C THR A 278 2.68 -2.91 -17.22
N LEU A 279 2.43 -1.60 -17.12
CA LEU A 279 1.49 -1.03 -16.14
C LEU A 279 0.06 -1.53 -16.34
N LEU A 280 -0.42 -1.59 -17.58
CA LEU A 280 -1.81 -1.97 -17.86
C LEU A 280 -2.03 -3.49 -17.78
N PHE A 281 -1.12 -4.30 -18.33
CA PHE A 281 -1.32 -5.74 -18.51
C PHE A 281 -0.47 -6.62 -17.59
N GLY A 282 0.60 -6.09 -17.01
CA GLY A 282 1.45 -6.80 -16.04
C GLY A 282 1.00 -6.57 -14.60
N MET A 283 0.80 -5.30 -14.23
CA MET A 283 0.46 -4.91 -12.85
C MET A 283 -1.01 -4.49 -12.69
N GLY A 284 -1.61 -4.01 -13.78
CA GLY A 284 -2.88 -3.28 -13.76
C GLY A 284 -4.06 -4.05 -13.18
N GLU A 285 -4.10 -5.37 -13.32
CA GLU A 285 -5.19 -6.21 -12.82
C GLU A 285 -4.94 -6.74 -11.40
N THR A 286 -3.69 -6.81 -10.96
CA THR A 286 -3.33 -7.29 -9.61
C THR A 286 -3.36 -6.18 -8.57
N PHE A 287 -3.00 -4.96 -8.96
CA PHE A 287 -3.05 -3.80 -8.09
C PHE A 287 -4.45 -3.21 -8.03
N ARG A 288 -4.84 -2.77 -6.86
CA ARG A 288 -6.09 -2.05 -6.60
C ARG A 288 -5.81 -0.59 -6.28
N VAL A 289 -6.73 0.26 -6.69
CA VAL A 289 -6.71 1.69 -6.37
C VAL A 289 -7.93 2.00 -5.51
N LEU A 290 -7.67 2.55 -4.34
CA LEU A 290 -8.69 3.06 -3.43
C LEU A 290 -8.55 4.57 -3.34
N LEU A 291 -9.61 5.29 -3.73
CA LEU A 291 -9.72 6.73 -3.58
C LEU A 291 -10.78 7.05 -2.51
N GLN A 292 -10.33 7.69 -1.44
CA GLN A 292 -11.19 8.13 -0.35
C GLN A 292 -11.08 9.65 -0.19
N ARG A 293 -12.21 10.32 0.00
CA ARG A 293 -12.30 11.77 0.16
C ARG A 293 -12.51 12.18 1.61
N LYS A 294 -11.78 13.18 2.04
CA LYS A 294 -12.04 13.96 3.24
C LYS A 294 -12.81 15.24 2.86
N ASP A 295 -14.03 15.37 3.38
CA ASP A 295 -14.86 16.56 3.20
C ASP A 295 -14.89 17.35 4.50
N PRO A 296 -14.44 18.62 4.52
CA PRO A 296 -14.43 19.43 5.72
C PRO A 296 -15.84 19.70 6.30
N ASN A 297 -16.89 19.60 5.48
CA ASN A 297 -18.27 19.83 5.89
C ASN A 297 -18.97 18.58 6.45
N ARG A 298 -18.31 17.43 6.44
CA ARG A 298 -18.78 16.20 7.09
C ARG A 298 -18.08 16.01 8.44
N SER A 299 -18.31 16.92 9.36
CA SER A 299 -18.05 16.67 10.78
C SER A 299 -19.09 15.69 11.32
N GLU A 300 -18.63 14.75 12.13
CA GLU A 300 -19.28 13.59 12.78
C GLU A 300 -20.78 13.68 13.06
#